data_82fdc5ba009653f440eda12dcce73800
#
_entry.id   82fdc5ba009653f440eda12dcce73800
#
_cell.length_a   1.000
_cell.length_b   1.000
_cell.length_c   1.000
_cell.angle_alpha   90.00
_cell.angle_beta   90.00
_cell.angle_gamma   90.00
#
_symmetry.space_group_name_H-M   'P 1'
#
loop_
_entity.id
_entity.type
_entity.pdbx_description
1 polymer ?
#
loop_
_entity_poly.entity_id
_entity_poly.type
_entity_poly.pdbx_seq_one_letter_code
_entity_poly.pdbx_strand_id
1 'polypeptide(L)'
;MKVASLKLKNFKRFTDLLIRDIPKTAKLVVVVGPNGCGKSSLFDALLHWYRLRAEFGINDDSSYFLKDRIQAPQWGEIVDVTLHDGGHPKKGSLYIRTAYRNDPDFSVNGIDLPPDPSKSIRVNRVIDNDQTVSDNYRRLVYDTMASVYNEGNDTKTVRVLREELIGEVRDSMKRVFGDLLLNSISDPLGAGAFYFAKGVSKSYHYKNLSGGEKAAFDLLLDVHVKRRFFPDAIYCIDEIETHLHTRVQGTLLKEIVRVLPDTCQLWVTTHSLGVLRAAQEMMVDEPASVCLLDFNDIDPDVPREIVPSSLGRVTWEKLLSVTLDDLSSRLAPRNVVICEGSSVGTRRKDFDAEVYNRILGSQNADVLFVSGGSCNQVNATGIAVKDAMERILPSSKFCSLVDRDDKSDAESAAMEAQGTVVLPLRNLESYLFSDDVIDALLAREGKSGQRDAALAIKQTAIDESVKRGNAPDDLKSAGGDIYTGLKKLLGLHRCGNTTEAFMRDTLAPLITPTMPTYLAMKTAILDKLP
;
A
#
# COMPACT_ATOMS: atom_id res chain seq x y z
N MET A 1 19.14 -7.13 -0.55
CA MET A 1 18.67 -6.64 -1.88
C MET A 1 17.35 -5.90 -1.71
N LYS A 2 17.18 -4.71 -2.30
CA LYS A 2 15.97 -3.89 -2.16
C LYS A 2 15.58 -3.23 -3.48
N VAL A 3 14.29 -3.31 -3.83
CA VAL A 3 13.71 -2.68 -5.02
C VAL A 3 13.57 -1.18 -4.78
N ALA A 4 13.99 -0.37 -5.75
CA ALA A 4 13.83 1.08 -5.79
C ALA A 4 12.64 1.51 -6.65
N SER A 5 12.48 0.85 -7.81
CA SER A 5 11.37 1.09 -8.72
C SER A 5 11.03 -0.15 -9.56
N LEU A 6 9.80 -0.18 -10.07
CA LEU A 6 9.30 -1.25 -10.94
C LEU A 6 8.45 -0.63 -12.04
N LYS A 7 8.72 -1.01 -13.30
CA LYS A 7 7.96 -0.57 -14.46
C LYS A 7 7.41 -1.75 -15.22
N LEU A 8 6.13 -1.70 -15.53
CA LEU A 8 5.42 -2.71 -16.30
C LEU A 8 4.77 -2.06 -17.53
N LYS A 9 4.95 -2.69 -18.68
CA LYS A 9 4.27 -2.30 -19.93
C LYS A 9 3.62 -3.53 -20.54
N ASN A 10 2.34 -3.41 -20.87
CA ASN A 10 1.59 -4.51 -21.49
C ASN A 10 1.71 -5.84 -20.71
N PHE A 11 1.76 -5.75 -19.37
CA PHE A 11 1.97 -6.92 -18.51
C PHE A 11 0.73 -7.26 -17.71
N LYS A 12 0.20 -8.47 -17.91
CA LYS A 12 -1.00 -8.97 -17.23
C LYS A 12 -2.15 -7.96 -17.38
N ARG A 13 -2.55 -7.36 -16.27
CA ARG A 13 -3.63 -6.39 -16.23
C ARG A 13 -3.19 -4.98 -16.62
N PHE A 14 -1.90 -4.67 -16.57
CA PHE A 14 -1.40 -3.30 -16.69
C PHE A 14 -1.01 -2.93 -18.12
N THR A 15 -1.51 -1.80 -18.59
CA THR A 15 -1.08 -1.19 -19.85
C THR A 15 0.29 -0.51 -19.69
N ASP A 16 0.44 0.36 -18.70
CA ASP A 16 1.70 1.01 -18.31
C ASP A 16 1.62 1.38 -16.82
N LEU A 17 2.39 0.70 -15.99
CA LEU A 17 2.48 0.96 -14.56
C LEU A 17 3.92 1.30 -14.19
N LEU A 18 4.10 2.41 -13.47
CA LEU A 18 5.35 2.79 -12.85
C LEU A 18 5.17 2.86 -11.34
N ILE A 19 5.91 2.06 -10.60
CA ILE A 19 6.08 2.20 -9.15
C ILE A 19 7.46 2.79 -8.92
N ARG A 20 7.58 3.91 -8.18
CA ARG A 20 8.85 4.58 -7.91
C ARG A 20 8.95 5.08 -6.47
N ASP A 21 10.12 5.55 -6.12
CA ASP A 21 10.42 6.16 -4.82
C ASP A 21 10.21 5.22 -3.62
N ILE A 22 10.35 3.90 -3.83
CA ILE A 22 10.35 2.94 -2.71
C ILE A 22 11.58 3.24 -1.85
N PRO A 23 11.44 3.52 -0.54
CA PRO A 23 12.57 3.89 0.30
C PRO A 23 13.60 2.75 0.44
N LYS A 24 14.90 3.08 0.38
CA LYS A 24 15.98 2.10 0.64
C LYS A 24 15.91 1.49 2.02
N THR A 25 15.38 2.24 2.98
CA THR A 25 15.18 1.81 4.37
C THR A 25 14.02 0.84 4.52
N ALA A 26 13.08 0.81 3.56
CA ALA A 26 11.91 -0.07 3.65
C ALA A 26 12.33 -1.54 3.71
N LYS A 27 12.07 -2.17 4.86
CA LYS A 27 12.19 -3.62 5.09
C LYS A 27 10.88 -4.33 4.71
N LEU A 28 9.75 -3.64 4.85
CA LEU A 28 8.41 -4.12 4.52
C LEU A 28 7.77 -3.24 3.44
N VAL A 29 7.31 -3.87 2.36
CA VAL A 29 6.47 -3.24 1.32
C VAL A 29 5.11 -3.91 1.34
N VAL A 30 4.07 -3.15 1.64
CA VAL A 30 2.69 -3.62 1.70
C VAL A 30 1.94 -3.13 0.47
N VAL A 31 1.45 -4.07 -0.34
CA VAL A 31 0.62 -3.79 -1.51
C VAL A 31 -0.83 -4.03 -1.14
N VAL A 32 -1.61 -2.97 -1.10
CA VAL A 32 -3.01 -3.00 -0.67
C VAL A 32 -3.96 -2.64 -1.79
N GLY A 33 -5.12 -3.27 -1.83
CA GLY A 33 -6.17 -2.98 -2.81
C GLY A 33 -7.20 -4.10 -2.92
N PRO A 34 -8.33 -3.86 -3.61
CA PRO A 34 -9.38 -4.84 -3.78
C PRO A 34 -8.93 -6.05 -4.62
N ASN A 35 -9.75 -7.12 -4.62
CA ASN A 35 -9.51 -8.26 -5.48
C ASN A 35 -9.53 -7.84 -6.96
N GLY A 36 -8.60 -8.38 -7.72
CA GLY A 36 -8.49 -8.10 -9.15
C GLY A 36 -7.81 -6.76 -9.51
N CYS A 37 -7.33 -5.92 -8.59
CA CYS A 37 -6.59 -4.69 -8.90
C CYS A 37 -5.17 -4.93 -9.44
N GLY A 38 -4.67 -6.18 -9.42
CA GLY A 38 -3.36 -6.54 -9.98
C GLY A 38 -2.24 -6.76 -8.97
N LYS A 39 -2.54 -6.91 -7.66
CA LYS A 39 -1.52 -7.17 -6.62
C LYS A 39 -0.62 -8.37 -6.94
N SER A 40 -1.21 -9.53 -7.21
CA SER A 40 -0.48 -10.75 -7.58
C SER A 40 0.28 -10.61 -8.91
N SER A 41 -0.18 -9.72 -9.80
CA SER A 41 0.53 -9.42 -11.06
C SER A 41 1.89 -8.77 -10.84
N LEU A 42 2.07 -8.03 -9.73
CA LEU A 42 3.40 -7.50 -9.36
C LEU A 42 4.38 -8.61 -9.01
N PHE A 43 3.90 -9.65 -8.31
CA PHE A 43 4.75 -10.78 -7.95
C PHE A 43 5.10 -11.65 -9.15
N ASP A 44 4.15 -11.82 -10.08
CA ASP A 44 4.45 -12.42 -11.39
C ASP A 44 5.52 -11.61 -12.15
N ALA A 45 5.46 -10.28 -12.08
CA ALA A 45 6.45 -9.43 -12.72
C ALA A 45 7.84 -9.55 -12.07
N LEU A 46 7.92 -9.54 -10.74
CA LEU A 46 9.18 -9.76 -10.01
C LEU A 46 9.76 -11.14 -10.30
N LEU A 47 8.92 -12.17 -10.37
CA LEU A 47 9.33 -13.53 -10.72
C LEU A 47 9.83 -13.61 -12.16
N HIS A 48 9.13 -13.00 -13.11
CA HIS A 48 9.54 -12.98 -14.52
C HIS A 48 10.87 -12.24 -14.72
N TRP A 49 11.01 -11.04 -14.10
CA TRP A 49 12.26 -10.29 -14.09
C TRP A 49 13.43 -11.08 -13.48
N TYR A 50 13.18 -11.72 -12.32
CA TYR A 50 14.18 -12.55 -11.66
C TYR A 50 14.65 -13.71 -12.52
N ARG A 51 13.72 -14.44 -13.16
CA ARG A 51 14.06 -15.54 -14.06
C ARG A 51 14.94 -15.08 -15.20
N LEU A 52 14.57 -13.95 -15.82
CA LEU A 52 15.32 -13.38 -16.94
C LEU A 52 16.73 -12.96 -16.53
N ARG A 53 16.87 -12.29 -15.37
CA ARG A 53 18.12 -11.67 -14.95
C ARG A 53 19.05 -12.59 -14.15
N ALA A 54 18.51 -13.61 -13.47
CA ALA A 54 19.28 -14.58 -12.68
C ALA A 54 19.57 -15.89 -13.44
N GLU A 55 19.45 -15.89 -14.76
CA GLU A 55 19.80 -17.00 -15.66
C GLU A 55 19.03 -18.31 -15.40
N PHE A 56 17.75 -18.23 -15.03
CA PHE A 56 16.87 -19.39 -14.93
C PHE A 56 16.12 -19.72 -16.23
N GLY A 57 16.32 -18.93 -17.28
CA GLY A 57 15.57 -19.01 -18.51
C GLY A 57 14.23 -18.24 -18.48
N ILE A 58 13.79 -17.83 -19.63
CA ILE A 58 12.54 -17.07 -19.80
C ILE A 58 11.38 -18.04 -19.69
N ASN A 59 10.33 -17.62 -18.96
CA ASN A 59 9.01 -18.19 -19.13
C ASN A 59 8.31 -17.37 -20.22
N ASP A 60 8.19 -17.91 -21.41
CA ASP A 60 7.67 -17.25 -22.61
C ASP A 60 6.16 -17.46 -22.82
N ASP A 61 5.45 -17.88 -21.78
CA ASP A 61 3.99 -17.98 -21.80
C ASP A 61 3.36 -16.58 -21.98
N SER A 62 3.44 -16.07 -23.20
CA SER A 62 2.90 -14.76 -23.56
C SER A 62 1.39 -14.69 -23.41
N SER A 63 0.69 -15.83 -23.44
CA SER A 63 -0.76 -15.87 -23.19
C SER A 63 -1.11 -15.62 -21.73
N TYR A 64 -0.19 -15.90 -20.81
CA TYR A 64 -0.36 -15.64 -19.38
C TYR A 64 0.15 -14.26 -18.94
N PHE A 65 1.28 -13.81 -19.50
CA PHE A 65 1.97 -12.61 -19.00
C PHE A 65 1.61 -11.34 -19.75
N LEU A 66 1.23 -11.42 -21.05
CA LEU A 66 0.92 -10.22 -21.83
C LEU A 66 -0.57 -9.85 -21.73
N LYS A 67 -0.84 -8.56 -21.60
CA LYS A 67 -2.19 -8.02 -21.70
C LYS A 67 -2.70 -8.13 -23.13
N ASP A 68 -1.94 -7.60 -24.08
CA ASP A 68 -2.21 -7.69 -25.51
C ASP A 68 -1.09 -8.48 -26.20
N ARG A 69 -1.48 -9.34 -27.13
CA ARG A 69 -0.52 -10.16 -27.88
C ARG A 69 0.37 -9.28 -28.75
N ILE A 70 1.68 -9.46 -28.61
CA ILE A 70 2.71 -8.90 -29.50
C ILE A 70 3.59 -10.03 -30.02
N GLN A 71 4.01 -9.92 -31.29
CA GLN A 71 4.99 -10.85 -31.85
C GLN A 71 6.38 -10.52 -31.31
N ALA A 72 7.14 -11.53 -30.87
CA ALA A 72 8.50 -11.40 -30.34
C ALA A 72 8.64 -10.35 -29.21
N PRO A 73 8.03 -10.58 -28.05
CA PRO A 73 8.05 -9.62 -26.94
C PRO A 73 9.48 -9.41 -26.42
N GLN A 74 9.85 -8.15 -26.27
CA GLN A 74 11.10 -7.77 -25.61
C GLN A 74 10.88 -7.71 -24.09
N TRP A 75 11.03 -8.83 -23.42
CA TRP A 75 10.69 -8.98 -22.00
C TRP A 75 11.38 -7.97 -21.06
N GLY A 76 12.63 -7.56 -21.40
CA GLY A 76 13.33 -6.54 -20.63
C GLY A 76 12.73 -5.13 -20.72
N GLU A 77 11.88 -4.85 -21.73
CA GLU A 77 11.14 -3.59 -21.86
C GLU A 77 9.73 -3.69 -21.23
N ILE A 78 9.22 -4.92 -21.13
CA ILE A 78 7.90 -5.21 -20.56
C ILE A 78 7.95 -5.16 -19.04
N VAL A 79 8.99 -5.75 -18.43
CA VAL A 79 9.22 -5.73 -16.99
C VAL A 79 10.63 -5.22 -16.73
N ASP A 80 10.72 -4.06 -16.09
CA ASP A 80 11.96 -3.47 -15.65
C ASP A 80 11.92 -3.17 -14.14
N VAL A 81 12.94 -3.67 -13.42
CA VAL A 81 13.07 -3.48 -11.96
C VAL A 81 14.43 -2.89 -11.68
N THR A 82 14.43 -1.74 -10.98
CA THR A 82 15.64 -1.08 -10.52
C THR A 82 15.86 -1.38 -9.05
N LEU A 83 17.08 -1.79 -8.69
CA LEU A 83 17.51 -2.02 -7.32
C LEU A 83 18.25 -0.82 -6.76
N HIS A 84 18.17 -0.59 -5.45
CA HIS A 84 18.86 0.53 -4.79
C HIS A 84 20.39 0.47 -4.85
N ASP A 85 20.95 -0.71 -4.99
CA ASP A 85 22.40 -0.92 -5.12
C ASP A 85 22.89 -0.91 -6.59
N GLY A 86 21.97 -0.73 -7.55
CA GLY A 86 22.27 -0.78 -8.97
C GLY A 86 22.73 -2.14 -9.48
N GLY A 87 22.66 -3.18 -8.64
CA GLY A 87 23.09 -4.53 -8.95
C GLY A 87 22.09 -5.31 -9.81
N HIS A 88 22.46 -6.55 -10.10
CA HIS A 88 21.60 -7.52 -10.77
C HIS A 88 21.24 -8.66 -9.82
N PRO A 89 20.05 -9.25 -9.95
CA PRO A 89 19.66 -10.38 -9.13
C PRO A 89 20.56 -11.59 -9.45
N LYS A 90 20.89 -12.34 -8.41
CA LYS A 90 21.60 -13.61 -8.47
C LYS A 90 20.66 -14.74 -8.08
N LYS A 91 21.03 -15.99 -8.30
CA LYS A 91 20.32 -17.14 -7.73
C LYS A 91 20.24 -16.97 -6.21
N GLY A 92 19.03 -17.07 -5.65
CA GLY A 92 18.76 -16.76 -4.24
C GLY A 92 18.41 -15.29 -3.92
N SER A 93 18.21 -14.43 -4.94
CA SER A 93 17.81 -13.02 -4.73
C SER A 93 16.29 -12.79 -4.63
N LEU A 94 15.48 -13.78 -4.98
CA LEU A 94 14.02 -13.70 -4.89
C LEU A 94 13.46 -14.98 -4.28
N TYR A 95 12.54 -14.84 -3.36
CA TYR A 95 11.76 -15.91 -2.78
C TYR A 95 10.27 -15.57 -2.82
N ILE A 96 9.44 -16.47 -3.35
CA ILE A 96 7.99 -16.25 -3.51
C ILE A 96 7.20 -17.35 -2.82
N ARG A 97 6.14 -16.92 -2.09
CA ARG A 97 5.06 -17.76 -1.57
C ARG A 97 3.76 -17.33 -2.22
N THR A 98 3.07 -18.28 -2.83
CA THR A 98 1.77 -18.05 -3.48
C THR A 98 0.63 -18.08 -2.45
N ALA A 99 -0.55 -17.59 -2.82
CA ALA A 99 -1.77 -17.73 -2.02
C ALA A 99 -2.29 -19.18 -2.01
N TYR A 100 -1.92 -19.98 -3.02
CA TYR A 100 -2.36 -21.37 -3.19
C TYR A 100 -1.45 -22.35 -2.43
N ARG A 101 -1.77 -22.59 -1.15
CA ARG A 101 -0.99 -23.43 -0.24
C ARG A 101 -1.73 -24.74 0.01
N ASN A 102 -1.12 -25.87 -0.34
CA ASN A 102 -1.70 -27.19 -0.18
C ASN A 102 -1.41 -27.78 1.21
N ASP A 103 -2.25 -28.72 1.66
CA ASP A 103 -1.94 -29.53 2.83
C ASP A 103 -0.63 -30.30 2.60
N PRO A 104 0.31 -30.26 3.57
CA PRO A 104 1.60 -30.90 3.41
C PRO A 104 1.53 -32.43 3.55
N ASP A 105 2.36 -33.11 2.74
CA ASP A 105 2.68 -34.50 2.93
C ASP A 105 4.01 -34.62 3.70
N PHE A 106 3.98 -35.27 4.86
CA PHE A 106 5.13 -35.49 5.72
C PHE A 106 5.79 -36.87 5.53
N SER A 107 5.38 -37.63 4.51
CA SER A 107 6.03 -38.89 4.20
C SER A 107 7.47 -38.68 3.71
N VAL A 108 8.41 -39.47 4.25
CA VAL A 108 9.81 -39.42 3.87
C VAL A 108 10.21 -40.82 3.37
N ASN A 109 10.41 -40.94 2.06
CA ASN A 109 10.77 -42.24 1.42
C ASN A 109 12.28 -42.52 1.41
N GLY A 110 13.09 -41.60 1.95
CA GLY A 110 14.54 -41.68 2.03
C GLY A 110 15.13 -40.46 2.74
N ILE A 111 16.38 -40.57 3.22
CA ILE A 111 17.11 -39.48 3.88
C ILE A 111 18.12 -38.90 2.89
N ASP A 112 17.62 -38.30 1.81
CA ASP A 112 18.46 -37.61 0.85
C ASP A 112 18.58 -36.14 1.19
N LEU A 113 19.72 -35.53 0.90
CA LEU A 113 19.91 -34.09 1.04
C LEU A 113 18.95 -33.36 0.09
N PRO A 114 17.97 -32.60 0.62
CA PRO A 114 17.08 -31.84 -0.24
C PRO A 114 17.86 -30.79 -1.03
N PRO A 115 17.55 -30.59 -2.34
CA PRO A 115 18.29 -29.67 -3.20
C PRO A 115 18.25 -28.23 -2.63
N ASP A 116 19.32 -27.48 -2.90
CA ASP A 116 19.41 -26.08 -2.49
C ASP A 116 18.27 -25.27 -3.15
N PRO A 117 17.36 -24.69 -2.35
CA PRO A 117 16.18 -24.01 -2.87
C PRO A 117 16.52 -22.71 -3.61
N SER A 118 17.72 -22.15 -3.42
CA SER A 118 18.17 -20.95 -4.13
C SER A 118 18.59 -21.23 -5.58
N LYS A 119 18.88 -22.49 -5.91
CA LYS A 119 19.38 -22.91 -7.23
C LYS A 119 18.29 -23.33 -8.21
N SER A 120 17.04 -23.39 -7.78
CA SER A 120 15.90 -23.76 -8.62
C SER A 120 14.70 -22.86 -8.37
N ILE A 121 13.88 -22.65 -9.41
CA ILE A 121 12.60 -21.98 -9.28
C ILE A 121 11.51 -23.06 -9.23
N ARG A 122 10.72 -23.05 -8.16
CA ARG A 122 9.65 -24.01 -7.97
C ARG A 122 8.31 -23.53 -8.51
N VAL A 123 8.09 -22.22 -8.41
CA VAL A 123 6.85 -21.57 -8.81
C VAL A 123 7.14 -20.83 -10.12
N ASN A 124 6.46 -21.20 -11.19
CA ASN A 124 6.58 -20.52 -12.48
C ASN A 124 5.62 -19.35 -12.63
N ARG A 125 4.50 -19.39 -11.90
CA ARG A 125 3.43 -18.39 -11.87
C ARG A 125 2.89 -18.28 -10.45
N VAL A 126 2.45 -17.12 -10.03
CA VAL A 126 1.91 -16.89 -8.68
C VAL A 126 0.62 -17.69 -8.41
N ILE A 127 -0.02 -18.19 -9.47
CA ILE A 127 -1.18 -19.09 -9.36
C ILE A 127 -0.80 -20.58 -9.19
N ASP A 128 0.49 -20.92 -9.25
CA ASP A 128 0.90 -22.32 -9.08
C ASP A 128 0.79 -22.74 -7.61
N ASN A 129 0.47 -24.02 -7.39
CA ASN A 129 0.39 -24.60 -6.06
C ASN A 129 1.75 -24.65 -5.37
N ASP A 130 1.78 -24.27 -4.11
CA ASP A 130 2.98 -24.25 -3.27
C ASP A 130 3.01 -25.43 -2.29
N GLN A 131 3.98 -26.34 -2.47
CA GLN A 131 4.21 -27.53 -1.64
C GLN A 131 5.41 -27.39 -0.68
N THR A 132 5.80 -26.16 -0.36
CA THR A 132 7.03 -25.84 0.36
C THR A 132 7.12 -26.48 1.75
N VAL A 133 6.01 -26.69 2.43
CA VAL A 133 6.00 -27.23 3.81
C VAL A 133 6.51 -28.67 3.85
N SER A 134 6.13 -29.52 2.90
CA SER A 134 6.63 -30.89 2.79
C SER A 134 8.15 -30.93 2.63
N ASP A 135 8.70 -30.03 1.81
CA ASP A 135 10.15 -29.92 1.62
C ASP A 135 10.87 -29.40 2.86
N ASN A 136 10.28 -28.44 3.58
CA ASN A 136 10.84 -27.94 4.82
C ASN A 136 10.86 -29.02 5.90
N TYR A 137 9.84 -29.89 5.96
CA TYR A 137 9.84 -31.05 6.83
C TYR A 137 11.00 -32.01 6.49
N ARG A 138 11.16 -32.41 5.22
CA ARG A 138 12.25 -33.27 4.76
C ARG A 138 13.61 -32.67 5.10
N ARG A 139 13.78 -31.38 4.93
CA ARG A 139 15.02 -30.68 5.27
C ARG A 139 15.30 -30.69 6.76
N LEU A 140 14.31 -30.42 7.61
CA LEU A 140 14.47 -30.55 9.06
C LEU A 140 14.85 -31.95 9.50
N VAL A 141 14.25 -32.98 8.89
CA VAL A 141 14.60 -34.37 9.14
C VAL A 141 16.07 -34.64 8.76
N TYR A 142 16.46 -34.21 7.56
CA TYR A 142 17.86 -34.34 7.11
C TYR A 142 18.83 -33.61 8.05
N ASP A 143 18.56 -32.33 8.38
CA ASP A 143 19.40 -31.51 9.26
C ASP A 143 19.50 -32.15 10.67
N THR A 144 18.42 -32.75 11.17
CA THR A 144 18.41 -33.49 12.43
C THR A 144 19.38 -34.68 12.38
N MET A 145 19.27 -35.48 11.33
CA MET A 145 20.15 -36.65 11.16
C MET A 145 21.61 -36.21 10.96
N ALA A 146 21.85 -35.26 10.09
CA ALA A 146 23.20 -34.73 9.83
C ALA A 146 23.85 -34.13 11.09
N SER A 147 23.06 -33.47 11.96
CA SER A 147 23.56 -32.88 13.20
C SER A 147 24.09 -33.92 14.19
N VAL A 148 23.53 -35.15 14.19
CA VAL A 148 23.97 -36.25 15.07
C VAL A 148 25.34 -36.79 14.63
N TYR A 149 25.66 -36.75 13.33
CA TYR A 149 26.93 -37.24 12.79
C TYR A 149 27.99 -36.16 12.65
N ASN A 150 27.73 -34.95 13.10
CA ASN A 150 28.70 -33.86 13.08
C ASN A 150 29.56 -33.91 14.35
N GLU A 151 30.87 -34.19 14.20
CA GLU A 151 31.85 -34.27 15.31
C GLU A 151 31.84 -33.03 16.23
N GLY A 152 31.52 -31.83 15.68
CA GLY A 152 31.36 -30.60 16.45
C GLY A 152 30.21 -30.63 17.46
N ASN A 153 29.34 -31.66 17.38
CA ASN A 153 28.18 -31.83 18.25
C ASN A 153 28.32 -32.96 19.28
N ASP A 154 29.48 -33.65 19.32
CA ASP A 154 29.68 -34.84 20.17
C ASP A 154 29.42 -34.60 21.66
N THR A 155 29.64 -33.36 22.13
CA THR A 155 29.39 -32.97 23.52
C THR A 155 27.98 -32.45 23.79
N LYS A 156 27.17 -32.27 22.74
CA LYS A 156 25.81 -31.73 22.86
C LYS A 156 24.81 -32.83 23.21
N THR A 157 23.90 -32.51 24.09
CA THR A 157 22.76 -33.43 24.34
C THR A 157 21.74 -33.35 23.20
N VAL A 158 20.98 -34.42 22.97
CA VAL A 158 19.88 -34.45 21.99
C VAL A 158 18.87 -33.32 22.23
N ARG A 159 18.70 -32.87 23.48
CA ARG A 159 17.85 -31.74 23.83
C ARG A 159 18.39 -30.44 23.23
N VAL A 160 19.68 -30.19 23.36
CA VAL A 160 20.34 -28.97 22.79
C VAL A 160 20.22 -28.97 21.26
N LEU A 161 20.53 -30.09 20.61
CA LEU A 161 20.37 -30.22 19.16
C LEU A 161 18.93 -29.96 18.68
N ARG A 162 17.96 -30.46 19.43
CA ARG A 162 16.54 -30.18 19.14
C ARG A 162 16.20 -28.69 19.25
N GLU A 163 16.69 -28.02 20.30
CA GLU A 163 16.48 -26.57 20.47
C GLU A 163 17.14 -25.77 19.33
N GLU A 164 18.32 -26.15 18.89
CA GLU A 164 19.00 -25.50 17.76
C GLU A 164 18.22 -25.63 16.45
N LEU A 165 17.51 -26.74 16.25
CA LEU A 165 16.76 -27.02 15.02
C LEU A 165 15.37 -26.40 14.98
N ILE A 166 14.62 -26.50 16.07
CA ILE A 166 13.20 -26.11 16.10
C ILE A 166 12.88 -25.00 17.12
N GLY A 167 13.85 -24.62 17.99
CA GLY A 167 13.62 -23.65 19.06
C GLY A 167 13.18 -22.29 18.55
N GLU A 168 13.80 -21.78 17.48
CA GLU A 168 13.42 -20.49 16.89
C GLU A 168 11.99 -20.49 16.34
N VAL A 169 11.58 -21.59 15.67
CA VAL A 169 10.19 -21.75 15.18
C VAL A 169 9.23 -21.83 16.36
N ARG A 170 9.60 -22.56 17.43
CA ARG A 170 8.82 -22.64 18.67
C ARG A 170 8.60 -21.26 19.27
N ASP A 171 9.65 -20.46 19.37
CA ASP A 171 9.60 -19.12 19.95
C ASP A 171 8.75 -18.17 19.11
N SER A 172 8.83 -18.29 17.78
CA SER A 172 7.96 -17.54 16.87
C SER A 172 6.48 -17.93 17.02
N MET A 173 6.20 -19.22 17.12
CA MET A 173 4.83 -19.71 17.37
C MET A 173 4.29 -19.18 18.71
N LYS A 174 5.13 -19.16 19.76
CA LYS A 174 4.76 -18.60 21.05
C LYS A 174 4.41 -17.12 20.97
N ARG A 175 5.18 -16.33 20.22
CA ARG A 175 4.90 -14.89 20.04
C ARG A 175 3.61 -14.64 19.26
N VAL A 176 3.29 -15.51 18.29
CA VAL A 176 2.10 -15.37 17.46
C VAL A 176 0.83 -15.85 18.17
N PHE A 177 0.88 -16.99 18.86
CA PHE A 177 -0.31 -17.63 19.44
C PHE A 177 -0.35 -17.66 20.98
N GLY A 178 0.77 -17.47 21.64
CA GLY A 178 0.87 -17.52 23.10
C GLY A 178 0.94 -18.93 23.68
N ASP A 179 0.00 -19.78 23.32
CA ASP A 179 -0.22 -21.13 23.88
C ASP A 179 0.12 -22.30 22.93
N LEU A 180 0.51 -22.01 21.69
CA LEU A 180 0.84 -23.03 20.69
C LEU A 180 2.35 -23.07 20.45
N LEU A 181 3.00 -24.15 20.84
CA LEU A 181 4.45 -24.30 20.79
C LEU A 181 4.82 -25.56 19.98
N LEU A 182 5.72 -25.44 19.01
CA LEU A 182 6.31 -26.61 18.36
C LEU A 182 7.14 -27.41 19.38
N ASN A 183 6.72 -28.64 19.66
CA ASN A 183 7.36 -29.46 20.70
C ASN A 183 8.37 -30.46 20.12
N SER A 184 7.99 -31.18 19.06
CA SER A 184 8.86 -32.19 18.44
C SER A 184 8.47 -32.49 17.00
N ILE A 185 9.43 -33.06 16.29
CA ILE A 185 9.23 -33.81 15.06
C ILE A 185 9.08 -35.27 15.48
N SER A 186 8.11 -35.99 14.92
CA SER A 186 7.94 -37.44 15.22
C SER A 186 9.10 -38.24 14.64
N ASP A 187 9.03 -39.57 14.85
CA ASP A 187 9.92 -40.50 14.15
C ASP A 187 9.80 -40.29 12.62
N PRO A 188 10.84 -39.77 11.97
CA PRO A 188 10.79 -39.42 10.55
C PRO A 188 10.74 -40.65 9.64
N LEU A 189 11.11 -41.85 10.15
CA LEU A 189 11.06 -43.09 9.41
C LEU A 189 9.72 -43.82 9.60
N GLY A 190 8.88 -43.30 10.50
CA GLY A 190 7.51 -43.77 10.73
C GLY A 190 6.48 -42.89 9.97
N ALA A 191 5.37 -42.64 10.63
CA ALA A 191 4.28 -41.81 10.07
C ALA A 191 4.55 -40.30 10.16
N GLY A 192 5.74 -39.82 9.96
CA GLY A 192 6.22 -38.42 10.05
C GLY A 192 5.17 -37.33 10.41
N ALA A 193 5.43 -36.49 11.40
CA ALA A 193 4.53 -35.39 11.77
C ALA A 193 5.20 -34.36 12.66
N PHE A 194 4.57 -33.20 12.77
CA PHE A 194 4.87 -32.21 13.81
C PHE A 194 3.92 -32.40 15.00
N TYR A 195 4.48 -32.29 16.21
CA TYR A 195 3.74 -32.29 17.46
C TYR A 195 3.92 -30.98 18.21
N PHE A 196 2.83 -30.50 18.79
CA PHE A 196 2.77 -29.22 19.49
C PHE A 196 2.39 -29.40 20.95
N ALA A 197 2.81 -28.47 21.79
CA ALA A 197 2.19 -28.25 23.08
C ALA A 197 1.08 -27.21 22.91
N LYS A 198 -0.13 -27.51 23.38
CA LYS A 198 -1.30 -26.63 23.33
C LYS A 198 -2.17 -26.84 24.55
N GLY A 199 -2.31 -25.80 25.38
CA GLY A 199 -2.95 -25.93 26.68
C GLY A 199 -2.28 -27.01 27.54
N VAL A 200 -3.04 -27.99 27.99
CA VAL A 200 -2.53 -29.14 28.80
C VAL A 200 -1.90 -30.26 27.97
N SER A 201 -2.13 -30.26 26.66
CA SER A 201 -1.59 -31.29 25.76
C SER A 201 -0.14 -30.99 25.40
N LYS A 202 0.74 -32.01 25.52
CA LYS A 202 2.15 -31.93 25.11
C LYS A 202 2.44 -32.62 23.77
N SER A 203 1.46 -33.30 23.20
CA SER A 203 1.61 -34.08 21.95
C SER A 203 0.43 -33.83 21.02
N TYR A 204 0.08 -32.55 20.80
CA TYR A 204 -0.99 -32.16 19.91
C TYR A 204 -0.52 -32.29 18.46
N HIS A 205 -1.16 -33.15 17.70
CA HIS A 205 -0.71 -33.49 16.34
C HIS A 205 -1.04 -32.38 15.34
N TYR A 206 -0.16 -32.11 14.34
CA TYR A 206 -0.34 -31.12 13.27
C TYR A 206 -1.73 -31.19 12.60
N LYS A 207 -2.22 -32.41 12.30
CA LYS A 207 -3.54 -32.59 11.66
C LYS A 207 -4.69 -31.98 12.45
N ASN A 208 -4.53 -31.86 13.77
CA ASN A 208 -5.55 -31.32 14.68
C ASN A 208 -5.48 -29.80 14.81
N LEU A 209 -4.46 -29.14 14.25
CA LEU A 209 -4.39 -27.70 14.20
C LEU A 209 -5.54 -27.14 13.36
N SER A 210 -6.08 -25.99 13.75
CA SER A 210 -7.01 -25.22 12.92
C SER A 210 -6.33 -24.77 11.63
N GLY A 211 -7.12 -24.45 10.60
CA GLY A 211 -6.58 -23.96 9.33
C GLY A 211 -5.65 -22.75 9.49
N GLY A 212 -6.02 -21.81 10.38
CA GLY A 212 -5.19 -20.64 10.66
C GLY A 212 -3.89 -20.96 11.39
N GLU A 213 -3.91 -21.89 12.35
CA GLU A 213 -2.70 -22.35 13.03
C GLU A 213 -1.74 -23.05 12.06
N LYS A 214 -2.27 -23.90 11.17
CA LYS A 214 -1.49 -24.53 10.09
C LYS A 214 -0.85 -23.48 9.19
N ALA A 215 -1.65 -22.53 8.66
CA ALA A 215 -1.17 -21.50 7.75
C ALA A 215 -0.06 -20.63 8.36
N ALA A 216 -0.20 -20.23 9.63
CA ALA A 216 0.82 -19.45 10.32
C ALA A 216 2.09 -20.29 10.61
N PHE A 217 1.93 -21.53 11.06
CA PHE A 217 3.06 -22.43 11.29
C PHE A 217 3.84 -22.67 10.00
N ASP A 218 3.14 -22.95 8.90
CA ASP A 218 3.74 -23.23 7.61
C ASP A 218 4.56 -22.05 7.09
N LEU A 219 4.05 -20.81 7.22
CA LEU A 219 4.79 -19.60 6.85
C LEU A 219 5.99 -19.35 7.77
N LEU A 220 5.86 -19.50 9.08
CA LEU A 220 6.96 -19.32 10.03
C LEU A 220 8.07 -20.34 9.80
N LEU A 221 7.70 -21.62 9.70
CA LEU A 221 8.64 -22.70 9.39
C LEU A 221 9.41 -22.39 8.11
N ASP A 222 8.68 -21.97 7.08
CA ASP A 222 9.26 -21.67 5.79
C ASP A 222 10.27 -20.52 5.86
N VAL A 223 9.90 -19.41 6.46
CA VAL A 223 10.79 -18.26 6.61
C VAL A 223 12.04 -18.64 7.42
N HIS A 224 11.90 -19.39 8.52
CA HIS A 224 13.04 -19.84 9.33
C HIS A 224 14.00 -20.74 8.56
N VAL A 225 13.48 -21.66 7.75
CA VAL A 225 14.30 -22.55 6.93
C VAL A 225 14.94 -21.79 5.76
N LYS A 226 14.15 -20.97 5.05
CA LYS A 226 14.60 -20.33 3.79
C LYS A 226 15.54 -19.15 4.01
N ARG A 227 15.47 -18.41 5.12
CA ARG A 227 16.39 -17.27 5.37
C ARG A 227 17.87 -17.64 5.32
N ARG A 228 18.21 -18.93 5.52
CA ARG A 228 19.58 -19.44 5.41
C ARG A 228 20.07 -19.49 3.96
N PHE A 229 19.14 -19.70 3.01
CA PHE A 229 19.43 -19.82 1.57
C PHE A 229 19.20 -18.50 0.82
N PHE A 230 18.44 -17.57 1.42
CA PHE A 230 18.03 -16.30 0.86
C PHE A 230 18.36 -15.15 1.82
N PRO A 231 19.64 -14.98 2.25
CA PRO A 231 20.02 -14.02 3.31
C PRO A 231 19.96 -12.55 2.86
N ASP A 232 19.93 -12.30 1.56
CA ASP A 232 19.84 -10.98 0.94
C ASP A 232 18.89 -11.02 -0.26
N ALA A 233 17.61 -11.19 0.00
CA ALA A 233 16.61 -11.44 -1.02
C ALA A 233 15.38 -10.54 -0.87
N ILE A 234 14.63 -10.44 -1.97
CA ILE A 234 13.27 -9.95 -1.99
C ILE A 234 12.35 -11.14 -1.66
N TYR A 235 11.63 -11.05 -0.57
CA TYR A 235 10.62 -12.03 -0.17
C TYR A 235 9.25 -11.52 -0.59
N CYS A 236 8.51 -12.32 -1.34
CA CYS A 236 7.14 -12.03 -1.76
C CYS A 236 6.18 -13.05 -1.14
N ILE A 237 5.20 -12.58 -0.37
CA ILE A 237 4.14 -13.43 0.19
C ILE A 237 2.80 -12.92 -0.30
N ASP A 238 2.15 -13.69 -1.17
CA ASP A 238 0.83 -13.35 -1.71
C ASP A 238 -0.25 -13.72 -0.71
N GLU A 239 -1.16 -12.78 -0.45
CA GLU A 239 -2.27 -12.92 0.49
C GLU A 239 -1.83 -13.55 1.82
N ILE A 240 -0.97 -12.83 2.56
CA ILE A 240 -0.40 -13.31 3.83
C ILE A 240 -1.46 -13.72 4.84
N GLU A 241 -2.65 -13.11 4.75
CA GLU A 241 -3.80 -13.34 5.64
C GLU A 241 -4.61 -14.59 5.35
N THR A 242 -4.36 -15.31 4.25
CA THR A 242 -5.17 -16.46 3.83
C THR A 242 -5.29 -17.50 4.93
N HIS A 243 -6.55 -17.87 5.29
CA HIS A 243 -6.94 -18.76 6.37
C HIS A 243 -6.69 -18.26 7.81
N LEU A 244 -6.20 -17.01 8.00
CA LEU A 244 -5.86 -16.49 9.31
C LEU A 244 -6.98 -15.62 9.91
N HIS A 245 -7.21 -15.78 11.21
CA HIS A 245 -8.06 -14.85 11.96
C HIS A 245 -7.38 -13.47 12.09
N THR A 246 -8.15 -12.37 12.02
CA THR A 246 -7.66 -10.99 11.99
C THR A 246 -6.64 -10.66 13.09
N ARG A 247 -6.81 -11.19 14.31
CA ARG A 247 -5.85 -10.99 15.42
C ARG A 247 -4.47 -11.58 15.15
N VAL A 248 -4.42 -12.73 14.46
CA VAL A 248 -3.18 -13.46 14.20
C VAL A 248 -2.42 -12.84 13.02
N GLN A 249 -3.14 -12.27 12.06
CA GLN A 249 -2.55 -11.71 10.85
C GLN A 249 -1.48 -10.65 11.16
N GLY A 250 -1.79 -9.70 12.05
CA GLY A 250 -0.85 -8.64 12.42
C GLY A 250 0.37 -9.15 13.20
N THR A 251 0.16 -10.05 14.16
CA THR A 251 1.27 -10.64 14.93
C THR A 251 2.17 -11.51 14.07
N LEU A 252 1.60 -12.25 13.11
CA LEU A 252 2.35 -13.04 12.14
C LEU A 252 3.21 -12.15 11.23
N LEU A 253 2.65 -11.06 10.67
CA LEU A 253 3.40 -10.12 9.86
C LEU A 253 4.61 -9.56 10.62
N LYS A 254 4.39 -9.05 11.84
CA LYS A 254 5.46 -8.52 12.70
C LYS A 254 6.55 -9.56 12.98
N GLU A 255 6.15 -10.79 13.23
CA GLU A 255 7.07 -11.88 13.50
C GLU A 255 7.90 -12.25 12.27
N ILE A 256 7.30 -12.33 11.07
CA ILE A 256 8.02 -12.58 9.82
C ILE A 256 9.03 -11.46 9.55
N VAL A 257 8.65 -10.19 9.69
CA VAL A 257 9.57 -9.04 9.53
C VAL A 257 10.73 -9.12 10.52
N ARG A 258 10.46 -9.54 11.78
CA ARG A 258 11.48 -9.71 12.82
C ARG A 258 12.48 -10.82 12.48
N VAL A 259 11.99 -11.93 11.92
CA VAL A 259 12.82 -13.12 11.59
C VAL A 259 13.69 -12.90 10.37
N LEU A 260 13.22 -12.11 9.40
CA LEU A 260 13.97 -11.83 8.18
C LEU A 260 15.18 -10.91 8.47
N PRO A 261 16.34 -11.17 7.84
CA PRO A 261 17.49 -10.27 7.91
C PRO A 261 17.18 -8.86 7.42
N ASP A 262 17.90 -7.83 7.93
CA ASP A 262 17.70 -6.43 7.53
C ASP A 262 18.15 -6.14 6.08
N THR A 263 18.97 -7.01 5.53
CA THR A 263 19.37 -7.00 4.12
C THR A 263 18.22 -7.37 3.17
N CYS A 264 17.23 -8.10 3.67
CA CYS A 264 16.05 -8.52 2.92
C CYS A 264 15.01 -7.41 2.82
N GLN A 265 14.13 -7.53 1.82
CA GLN A 265 12.92 -6.73 1.67
C GLN A 265 11.72 -7.67 1.54
N LEU A 266 10.76 -7.54 2.45
CA LEU A 266 9.52 -8.30 2.44
C LEU A 266 8.44 -7.54 1.68
N TRP A 267 7.87 -8.16 0.66
CA TRP A 267 6.69 -7.69 -0.06
C TRP A 267 5.51 -8.56 0.31
N VAL A 268 4.43 -7.96 0.74
CA VAL A 268 3.16 -8.66 1.02
C VAL A 268 2.03 -8.03 0.26
N THR A 269 1.16 -8.85 -0.32
CA THR A 269 -0.14 -8.39 -0.82
C THR A 269 -1.18 -8.66 0.24
N THR A 270 -2.13 -7.76 0.39
CA THR A 270 -3.18 -7.90 1.39
C THR A 270 -4.43 -7.08 1.06
N HIS A 271 -5.56 -7.55 1.54
CA HIS A 271 -6.80 -6.80 1.70
C HIS A 271 -7.27 -6.81 3.17
N SER A 272 -6.43 -7.25 4.09
CA SER A 272 -6.74 -7.44 5.50
C SER A 272 -6.49 -6.22 6.36
N LEU A 273 -7.50 -5.86 7.16
CA LEU A 273 -7.38 -4.82 8.19
C LEU A 273 -6.36 -5.18 9.27
N GLY A 274 -6.22 -6.46 9.61
CA GLY A 274 -5.26 -6.92 10.62
C GLY A 274 -3.80 -6.71 10.19
N VAL A 275 -3.49 -6.99 8.92
CA VAL A 275 -2.17 -6.75 8.32
C VAL A 275 -1.86 -5.25 8.25
N LEU A 276 -2.84 -4.44 7.80
CA LEU A 276 -2.65 -3.00 7.67
C LEU A 276 -2.49 -2.29 9.00
N ARG A 277 -3.24 -2.69 10.03
CA ARG A 277 -3.07 -2.17 11.37
C ARG A 277 -1.67 -2.44 11.90
N ALA A 278 -1.16 -3.65 11.70
CA ALA A 278 0.20 -3.99 12.10
C ALA A 278 1.24 -3.17 11.32
N ALA A 279 1.05 -2.98 10.01
CA ALA A 279 1.91 -2.12 9.20
C ALA A 279 1.89 -0.67 9.68
N GLN A 280 0.73 -0.12 10.04
CA GLN A 280 0.59 1.22 10.60
C GLN A 280 1.32 1.36 11.95
N GLU A 281 1.17 0.39 12.85
CA GLU A 281 1.89 0.38 14.13
C GLU A 281 3.40 0.37 13.90
N MET A 282 3.89 -0.43 12.95
CA MET A 282 5.32 -0.45 12.57
C MET A 282 5.76 0.87 11.92
N MET A 283 4.90 1.54 11.14
CA MET A 283 5.20 2.87 10.56
C MET A 283 5.29 3.96 11.65
N VAL A 284 4.56 3.83 12.74
CA VAL A 284 4.67 4.77 13.88
C VAL A 284 5.99 4.57 14.61
N ASP A 285 6.40 3.31 14.83
CA ASP A 285 7.64 2.98 15.53
C ASP A 285 8.89 3.31 14.67
N GLU A 286 8.86 2.95 13.38
CA GLU A 286 9.95 3.15 12.42
C GLU A 286 9.38 3.58 11.04
N PRO A 287 9.06 4.88 10.83
CA PRO A 287 8.37 5.36 9.63
C PRO A 287 9.05 4.98 8.30
N ALA A 288 10.38 4.92 8.30
CA ALA A 288 11.14 4.63 7.09
C ALA A 288 11.30 3.13 6.80
N SER A 289 10.87 2.23 7.71
CA SER A 289 11.02 0.77 7.56
C SER A 289 9.86 0.13 6.79
N VAL A 290 8.74 0.83 6.64
CA VAL A 290 7.54 0.33 5.97
C VAL A 290 7.18 1.25 4.79
N CYS A 291 6.90 0.63 3.64
CA CYS A 291 6.40 1.29 2.43
C CYS A 291 5.01 0.75 2.11
N LEU A 292 4.04 1.63 1.93
CA LEU A 292 2.69 1.26 1.50
C LEU A 292 2.49 1.64 0.04
N LEU A 293 2.02 0.71 -0.76
CA LEU A 293 1.60 0.91 -2.15
C LEU A 293 0.09 0.70 -2.27
N ASP A 294 -0.64 1.77 -2.54
CA ASP A 294 -2.10 1.77 -2.61
C ASP A 294 -2.59 1.54 -4.03
N PHE A 295 -3.31 0.42 -4.23
CA PHE A 295 -3.91 -0.01 -5.49
C PHE A 295 -5.44 0.14 -5.51
N ASN A 296 -6.05 0.85 -4.57
CA ASN A 296 -7.51 0.90 -4.45
C ASN A 296 -8.20 1.54 -5.66
N ASP A 297 -7.69 2.65 -6.21
CA ASP A 297 -8.35 3.39 -7.30
C ASP A 297 -7.57 3.30 -8.62
N ILE A 298 -6.85 2.20 -8.82
CA ILE A 298 -6.06 2.04 -10.03
C ILE A 298 -6.94 1.53 -11.17
N ASP A 299 -7.06 2.33 -12.22
CA ASP A 299 -7.49 1.84 -13.52
C ASP A 299 -6.27 1.26 -14.24
N PRO A 300 -6.18 -0.06 -14.41
CA PRO A 300 -5.03 -0.71 -15.02
C PRO A 300 -4.98 -0.54 -16.54
N ASP A 301 -6.03 0.00 -17.17
CA ASP A 301 -6.13 0.17 -18.62
C ASP A 301 -5.50 1.49 -19.10
N VAL A 302 -5.17 2.41 -18.16
CA VAL A 302 -4.49 3.67 -18.47
C VAL A 302 -3.10 3.71 -17.84
N PRO A 303 -2.15 4.48 -18.38
CA PRO A 303 -0.84 4.69 -17.77
C PRO A 303 -0.99 5.23 -16.35
N ARG A 304 -0.36 4.56 -15.38
CA ARG A 304 -0.42 4.92 -13.95
C ARG A 304 0.95 4.97 -13.31
N GLU A 305 1.05 5.83 -12.33
CA GLU A 305 2.21 5.96 -11.46
C GLU A 305 1.77 5.80 -10.00
N ILE A 306 2.50 4.96 -9.27
CA ILE A 306 2.29 4.71 -7.84
C ILE A 306 3.55 5.12 -7.11
N VAL A 307 3.36 5.89 -6.07
CA VAL A 307 4.41 6.26 -5.12
C VAL A 307 4.00 5.78 -3.71
N PRO A 308 4.97 5.63 -2.80
CA PRO A 308 4.65 5.32 -1.41
C PRO A 308 3.61 6.26 -0.83
N SER A 309 2.58 5.69 -0.21
CA SER A 309 1.48 6.44 0.40
C SER A 309 1.49 6.28 1.93
N SER A 310 0.90 7.24 2.64
CA SER A 310 0.62 7.08 4.06
C SER A 310 -0.70 6.33 4.26
N LEU A 311 -0.81 5.56 5.36
CA LEU A 311 -2.09 4.98 5.80
C LEU A 311 -2.99 6.10 6.37
N GLY A 312 -3.50 6.94 5.47
CA GLY A 312 -4.45 7.97 5.82
C GLY A 312 -5.86 7.41 5.99
N ARG A 313 -6.75 8.26 6.50
CA ARG A 313 -8.16 7.94 6.71
C ARG A 313 -8.83 7.39 5.46
N VAL A 314 -8.59 8.00 4.29
CA VAL A 314 -9.20 7.59 3.01
C VAL A 314 -8.85 6.14 2.65
N THR A 315 -7.60 5.73 2.87
CA THR A 315 -7.17 4.34 2.65
C THR A 315 -7.90 3.38 3.59
N TRP A 316 -8.06 3.75 4.87
CA TRP A 316 -8.82 2.97 5.84
C TRP A 316 -10.30 2.86 5.48
N GLU A 317 -10.95 3.96 5.07
CA GLU A 317 -12.37 3.96 4.68
C GLU A 317 -12.62 3.05 3.47
N LYS A 318 -11.75 3.11 2.45
CA LYS A 318 -11.84 2.24 1.27
C LYS A 318 -11.70 0.76 1.62
N LEU A 319 -10.77 0.44 2.50
CA LEU A 319 -10.57 -0.94 2.94
C LEU A 319 -11.72 -1.43 3.84
N LEU A 320 -12.20 -0.58 4.72
CA LEU A 320 -13.37 -0.87 5.55
C LEU A 320 -14.63 -1.04 4.70
N SER A 321 -14.82 -0.25 3.65
CA SER A 321 -15.95 -0.41 2.74
C SER A 321 -15.94 -1.76 2.02
N VAL A 322 -14.75 -2.25 1.63
CA VAL A 322 -14.60 -3.57 1.01
C VAL A 322 -14.77 -4.72 2.02
N THR A 323 -14.32 -4.53 3.28
CA THR A 323 -14.29 -5.59 4.29
C THR A 323 -15.56 -5.67 5.12
N LEU A 324 -16.20 -4.55 5.37
CA LEU A 324 -17.33 -4.40 6.30
C LEU A 324 -18.64 -4.02 5.60
N ASP A 325 -18.64 -3.99 4.28
CA ASP A 325 -19.79 -3.52 3.51
C ASP A 325 -20.22 -2.10 3.96
N ASP A 326 -21.47 -1.84 4.23
CA ASP A 326 -21.95 -0.50 4.65
C ASP A 326 -21.53 -0.04 6.06
N LEU A 327 -20.76 -0.82 6.82
CA LEU A 327 -20.30 -0.42 8.15
C LEU A 327 -19.25 0.69 8.15
N SER A 328 -18.55 0.89 7.02
CA SER A 328 -17.57 1.97 6.87
C SER A 328 -18.18 3.36 7.06
N SER A 329 -19.43 3.54 6.64
CA SER A 329 -20.21 4.77 6.81
C SER A 329 -20.54 5.08 8.27
N ARG A 330 -20.42 4.10 9.18
CA ARG A 330 -20.71 4.22 10.61
C ARG A 330 -19.51 4.60 11.47
N LEU A 331 -18.30 4.58 10.89
CA LEU A 331 -17.09 5.05 11.56
C LEU A 331 -16.93 6.55 11.29
N ALA A 332 -17.85 7.34 11.80
CA ALA A 332 -17.87 8.78 11.56
C ALA A 332 -16.66 9.48 12.19
N PRO A 333 -16.09 10.47 11.49
CA PRO A 333 -15.03 11.33 12.00
C PRO A 333 -15.51 12.20 13.16
N ARG A 334 -14.54 12.72 13.91
CA ARG A 334 -14.84 13.71 14.94
C ARG A 334 -15.46 14.99 14.34
N ASN A 335 -14.94 15.43 13.19
CA ASN A 335 -15.43 16.58 12.45
C ASN A 335 -15.80 16.20 11.01
N VAL A 336 -17.03 16.48 10.61
CA VAL A 336 -17.51 16.37 9.23
C VAL A 336 -17.70 17.77 8.67
N VAL A 337 -16.93 18.09 7.62
CA VAL A 337 -17.00 19.39 6.96
C VAL A 337 -17.77 19.24 5.65
N ILE A 338 -18.93 19.87 5.59
CA ILE A 338 -19.78 19.89 4.40
C ILE A 338 -19.32 21.04 3.52
N CYS A 339 -18.63 20.75 2.42
CA CYS A 339 -18.14 21.76 1.49
C CYS A 339 -19.03 21.89 0.25
N GLU A 340 -18.89 23.01 -0.45
CA GLU A 340 -19.49 23.18 -1.77
C GLU A 340 -19.03 22.09 -2.71
N GLY A 341 -19.87 21.73 -3.67
CA GLY A 341 -19.57 20.70 -4.65
C GLY A 341 -20.77 19.82 -4.95
N SER A 342 -20.91 19.38 -6.17
CA SER A 342 -22.03 18.54 -6.57
C SER A 342 -21.75 17.08 -6.25
N SER A 343 -22.64 16.45 -5.50
CA SER A 343 -22.67 14.98 -5.32
C SER A 343 -23.31 14.23 -6.51
N VAL A 344 -23.87 14.98 -7.49
CA VAL A 344 -24.57 14.45 -8.66
C VAL A 344 -23.97 15.04 -9.93
N GLY A 345 -23.63 14.21 -10.90
CA GLY A 345 -23.05 14.62 -12.18
C GLY A 345 -21.69 13.96 -12.48
N THR A 346 -21.19 14.08 -13.70
CA THR A 346 -20.02 13.32 -14.15
C THR A 346 -18.70 14.08 -14.13
N ARG A 347 -18.69 15.42 -14.21
CA ARG A 347 -17.45 16.20 -14.39
C ARG A 347 -16.81 16.75 -13.11
N ARG A 348 -17.62 17.21 -12.14
CA ARG A 348 -17.15 17.80 -10.88
C ARG A 348 -17.76 17.12 -9.66
N LYS A 349 -18.13 15.87 -9.80
CA LYS A 349 -18.67 15.11 -8.68
C LYS A 349 -17.62 15.04 -7.57
N ASP A 350 -18.01 15.48 -6.39
CA ASP A 350 -17.22 15.44 -5.15
C ASP A 350 -15.80 16.06 -5.21
N PHE A 351 -15.52 16.91 -6.24
CA PHE A 351 -14.19 17.43 -6.51
C PHE A 351 -13.58 18.17 -5.31
N ASP A 352 -14.31 19.13 -4.72
CA ASP A 352 -13.78 19.96 -3.64
C ASP A 352 -13.53 19.12 -2.38
N ALA A 353 -14.47 18.22 -2.05
CA ALA A 353 -14.32 17.29 -0.94
C ALA A 353 -13.12 16.35 -1.13
N GLU A 354 -12.91 15.82 -2.33
CA GLU A 354 -11.74 14.97 -2.65
C GLU A 354 -10.43 15.73 -2.49
N VAL A 355 -10.37 16.98 -2.95
CA VAL A 355 -9.17 17.82 -2.84
C VAL A 355 -8.87 18.14 -1.38
N TYR A 356 -9.87 18.59 -0.59
CA TYR A 356 -9.67 18.85 0.83
C TYR A 356 -9.25 17.59 1.60
N ASN A 357 -9.87 16.45 1.33
CA ASN A 357 -9.49 15.19 1.96
C ASN A 357 -8.04 14.79 1.61
N ARG A 358 -7.57 15.06 0.39
CA ARG A 358 -6.17 14.80 -0.01
C ARG A 358 -5.18 15.71 0.70
N ILE A 359 -5.49 17.00 0.81
CA ILE A 359 -4.57 17.99 1.39
C ILE A 359 -4.61 17.94 2.92
N LEU A 360 -5.80 18.07 3.50
CA LEU A 360 -5.99 18.21 4.93
C LEU A 360 -6.36 16.90 5.62
N GLY A 361 -7.27 16.13 5.02
CA GLY A 361 -7.74 14.85 5.59
C GLY A 361 -6.65 13.78 5.67
N SER A 362 -5.69 13.77 4.74
CA SER A 362 -4.57 12.83 4.77
C SER A 362 -3.69 12.93 6.01
N GLN A 363 -3.63 14.12 6.62
CA GLN A 363 -2.83 14.43 7.82
C GLN A 363 -3.68 14.49 9.10
N ASN A 364 -5.02 14.49 8.97
CA ASN A 364 -5.96 14.69 10.08
C ASN A 364 -7.08 13.64 9.98
N ALA A 365 -6.85 12.48 10.56
CA ALA A 365 -7.78 11.35 10.52
C ALA A 365 -9.18 11.64 11.15
N ASP A 366 -9.26 12.67 11.98
CA ASP A 366 -10.49 13.08 12.67
C ASP A 366 -11.38 14.01 11.84
N VAL A 367 -10.97 14.39 10.62
CA VAL A 367 -11.71 15.33 9.76
C VAL A 367 -12.06 14.67 8.43
N LEU A 368 -13.34 14.75 8.05
CA LEU A 368 -13.86 14.30 6.77
C LEU A 368 -14.54 15.44 6.03
N PHE A 369 -14.15 15.65 4.77
CA PHE A 369 -14.82 16.57 3.88
C PHE A 369 -15.81 15.82 2.99
N VAL A 370 -17.05 16.33 2.89
CA VAL A 370 -18.13 15.77 2.08
C VAL A 370 -18.78 16.85 1.23
N SER A 371 -19.22 16.52 0.03
CA SER A 371 -19.92 17.48 -0.84
C SER A 371 -21.38 17.65 -0.43
N GLY A 372 -21.81 18.90 -0.22
CA GLY A 372 -23.17 19.26 0.23
C GLY A 372 -24.05 19.94 -0.83
N GLY A 373 -23.56 20.09 -2.07
CA GLY A 373 -24.30 20.80 -3.13
C GLY A 373 -23.83 22.24 -3.31
N SER A 374 -24.71 23.13 -3.81
CA SER A 374 -24.41 24.56 -3.95
C SER A 374 -24.38 25.28 -2.60
N CYS A 375 -23.77 26.47 -2.54
CA CYS A 375 -23.69 27.30 -1.33
C CYS A 375 -25.05 27.44 -0.61
N ASN A 376 -26.13 27.70 -1.35
CA ASN A 376 -27.48 27.78 -0.79
C ASN A 376 -27.98 26.44 -0.24
N GLN A 377 -27.61 25.33 -0.84
CA GLN A 377 -27.95 23.99 -0.37
C GLN A 377 -27.10 23.61 0.85
N VAL A 378 -25.83 23.94 0.87
CA VAL A 378 -24.93 23.73 2.02
C VAL A 378 -25.46 24.48 3.26
N ASN A 379 -25.93 25.71 3.09
CA ASN A 379 -26.48 26.50 4.20
C ASN A 379 -27.88 26.05 4.64
N ALA A 380 -28.79 25.76 3.71
CA ALA A 380 -30.17 25.37 4.06
C ALA A 380 -30.28 23.90 4.49
N THR A 381 -29.59 23.01 3.77
CA THR A 381 -29.56 21.57 4.07
C THR A 381 -28.59 21.27 5.22
N GLY A 382 -27.53 22.08 5.36
CA GLY A 382 -26.53 21.94 6.42
C GLY A 382 -27.11 21.99 7.81
N ILE A 383 -28.05 22.92 8.09
CA ILE A 383 -28.67 23.07 9.41
C ILE A 383 -29.61 21.89 9.73
N ALA A 384 -30.47 21.51 8.79
CA ALA A 384 -31.42 20.41 9.02
C ALA A 384 -30.73 19.02 9.04
N VAL A 385 -29.74 18.81 8.19
CA VAL A 385 -28.92 17.57 8.15
C VAL A 385 -27.98 17.50 9.35
N LYS A 386 -27.39 18.63 9.76
CA LYS A 386 -26.55 18.74 10.95
C LYS A 386 -27.28 18.23 12.19
N ASP A 387 -28.47 18.78 12.48
CA ASP A 387 -29.26 18.39 13.66
C ASP A 387 -29.68 16.92 13.63
N ALA A 388 -30.00 16.38 12.45
CA ALA A 388 -30.35 14.97 12.30
C ALA A 388 -29.14 14.07 12.46
N MET A 389 -28.00 14.44 11.87
CA MET A 389 -26.78 13.67 11.93
C MET A 389 -26.09 13.72 13.29
N GLU A 390 -26.13 14.84 13.99
CA GLU A 390 -25.64 14.96 15.38
C GLU A 390 -26.45 14.10 16.37
N ARG A 391 -27.73 13.84 16.09
CA ARG A 391 -28.56 12.88 16.86
C ARG A 391 -28.17 11.42 16.56
N ILE A 392 -27.80 11.12 15.32
CA ILE A 392 -27.43 9.77 14.90
C ILE A 392 -25.95 9.45 15.28
N LEU A 393 -25.09 10.47 15.25
CA LEU A 393 -23.64 10.37 15.48
C LEU A 393 -23.21 11.42 16.52
N PRO A 394 -23.57 11.25 17.80
CA PRO A 394 -23.35 12.25 18.85
C PRO A 394 -21.86 12.54 19.12
N SER A 395 -20.96 11.68 18.66
CA SER A 395 -19.50 11.87 18.76
C SER A 395 -18.92 12.73 17.63
N SER A 396 -19.69 13.06 16.59
CA SER A 396 -19.23 13.84 15.43
C SER A 396 -19.80 15.24 15.43
N LYS A 397 -18.96 16.20 15.09
CA LYS A 397 -19.31 17.61 14.88
C LYS A 397 -19.45 17.88 13.39
N PHE A 398 -20.47 18.64 13.02
CA PHE A 398 -20.74 18.99 11.63
C PHE A 398 -20.58 20.50 11.44
N CYS A 399 -19.81 20.91 10.43
CA CYS A 399 -19.69 22.31 10.03
C CYS A 399 -19.78 22.46 8.52
N SER A 400 -20.18 23.63 8.05
CA SER A 400 -20.23 23.98 6.63
C SER A 400 -18.97 24.76 6.23
N LEU A 401 -18.46 24.49 5.02
CA LEU A 401 -17.37 25.22 4.40
C LEU A 401 -17.83 25.74 3.04
N VAL A 402 -17.69 27.04 2.82
CA VAL A 402 -18.11 27.69 1.58
C VAL A 402 -17.00 28.55 1.01
N ASP A 403 -17.00 28.68 -0.31
CA ASP A 403 -16.13 29.61 -1.03
C ASP A 403 -16.50 31.07 -0.67
N ARG A 404 -15.51 31.96 -0.65
CA ARG A 404 -15.74 33.37 -0.41
C ARG A 404 -16.53 34.02 -1.56
N ASP A 405 -16.20 33.67 -2.79
CA ASP A 405 -16.74 34.28 -4.01
C ASP A 405 -16.82 35.83 -3.93
N ASP A 406 -18.00 36.41 -4.16
CA ASP A 406 -18.24 37.85 -4.11
C ASP A 406 -18.76 38.34 -2.74
N LYS A 407 -18.68 37.48 -1.69
CA LYS A 407 -19.16 37.82 -0.34
C LYS A 407 -18.31 38.93 0.30
N SER A 408 -18.99 39.94 0.84
CA SER A 408 -18.34 40.98 1.62
C SER A 408 -17.82 40.45 2.98
N ASP A 409 -16.94 41.21 3.61
CA ASP A 409 -16.42 40.84 4.95
C ASP A 409 -17.56 40.76 6.00
N ALA A 410 -18.58 41.61 5.88
CA ALA A 410 -19.73 41.60 6.78
C ALA A 410 -20.59 40.34 6.58
N GLU A 411 -20.80 39.92 5.35
CA GLU A 411 -21.54 38.68 5.04
C GLU A 411 -20.75 37.45 5.50
N SER A 412 -19.45 37.42 5.26
CA SER A 412 -18.55 36.34 5.71
C SER A 412 -18.59 36.22 7.25
N ALA A 413 -18.46 37.34 7.98
CA ALA A 413 -18.52 37.34 9.43
C ALA A 413 -19.89 36.89 9.97
N ALA A 414 -20.99 37.26 9.29
CA ALA A 414 -22.34 36.81 9.66
C ALA A 414 -22.51 35.30 9.49
N MET A 415 -21.93 34.72 8.43
CA MET A 415 -21.95 33.26 8.19
C MET A 415 -21.07 32.52 9.20
N GLU A 416 -19.90 33.05 9.53
CA GLU A 416 -19.02 32.49 10.56
C GLU A 416 -19.68 32.48 11.95
N ALA A 417 -20.43 33.54 12.30
CA ALA A 417 -21.19 33.58 13.53
C ALA A 417 -22.30 32.51 13.61
N GLN A 418 -22.72 31.97 12.46
CA GLN A 418 -23.68 30.86 12.36
C GLN A 418 -23.01 29.48 12.26
N GLY A 419 -21.67 29.39 12.42
CA GLY A 419 -20.91 28.15 12.40
C GLY A 419 -20.55 27.64 11.00
N THR A 420 -20.59 28.52 9.97
CA THR A 420 -20.13 28.21 8.63
C THR A 420 -18.71 28.79 8.45
N VAL A 421 -17.75 27.98 8.06
CA VAL A 421 -16.40 28.43 7.71
C VAL A 421 -16.45 29.04 6.30
N VAL A 422 -15.96 30.28 6.15
CA VAL A 422 -15.80 30.94 4.85
C VAL A 422 -14.32 31.01 4.52
N LEU A 423 -13.95 30.61 3.29
CA LEU A 423 -12.56 30.71 2.85
C LEU A 423 -12.10 32.19 2.83
N PRO A 424 -10.86 32.49 3.26
CA PRO A 424 -10.31 33.84 3.09
C PRO A 424 -9.98 34.18 1.63
N LEU A 425 -9.60 33.19 0.81
CA LEU A 425 -9.43 33.36 -0.65
C LEU A 425 -10.74 33.05 -1.37
N ARG A 426 -10.89 33.54 -2.59
CA ARG A 426 -12.11 33.48 -3.37
C ARG A 426 -12.70 32.07 -3.47
N ASN A 427 -11.85 31.09 -3.83
CA ASN A 427 -12.25 29.70 -4.06
C ASN A 427 -11.07 28.75 -3.78
N LEU A 428 -11.34 27.44 -3.78
CA LEU A 428 -10.32 26.40 -3.60
C LEU A 428 -9.20 26.48 -4.64
N GLU A 429 -9.52 26.82 -5.89
CA GLU A 429 -8.55 26.94 -6.97
C GLU A 429 -7.49 28.01 -6.70
N SER A 430 -7.81 29.03 -5.90
CA SER A 430 -6.85 30.06 -5.47
C SER A 430 -5.70 29.49 -4.63
N TYR A 431 -5.94 28.42 -3.89
CA TYR A 431 -4.90 27.68 -3.17
C TYR A 431 -4.14 26.72 -4.08
N LEU A 432 -4.82 26.03 -4.97
CA LEU A 432 -4.21 25.01 -5.84
C LEU A 432 -3.27 25.63 -6.89
N PHE A 433 -3.57 26.86 -7.34
CA PHE A 433 -2.72 27.60 -8.27
C PHE A 433 -1.86 28.69 -7.57
N SER A 434 -1.60 28.56 -6.26
CA SER A 434 -0.66 29.42 -5.55
C SER A 434 0.78 29.25 -6.07
N ASP A 435 1.60 30.27 -5.88
CA ASP A 435 2.95 30.29 -6.44
C ASP A 435 3.84 29.21 -5.86
N ASP A 436 3.71 28.91 -4.55
CA ASP A 436 4.45 27.84 -3.88
C ASP A 436 4.05 26.44 -4.38
N VAL A 437 2.79 26.23 -4.78
CA VAL A 437 2.34 24.96 -5.40
C VAL A 437 2.89 24.84 -6.82
N ILE A 438 2.93 25.93 -7.58
CA ILE A 438 3.58 25.96 -8.90
C ILE A 438 5.08 25.68 -8.76
N ASP A 439 5.74 26.27 -7.76
CA ASP A 439 7.16 26.02 -7.48
C ASP A 439 7.41 24.55 -7.12
N ALA A 440 6.53 23.93 -6.33
CA ALA A 440 6.58 22.50 -6.00
C ALA A 440 6.39 21.62 -7.25
N LEU A 441 5.48 21.99 -8.15
CA LEU A 441 5.30 21.30 -9.43
C LEU A 441 6.58 21.39 -10.28
N LEU A 442 7.17 22.57 -10.41
CA LEU A 442 8.42 22.79 -11.15
C LEU A 442 9.58 21.99 -10.56
N ALA A 443 9.69 21.93 -9.24
CA ALA A 443 10.71 21.15 -8.54
C ALA A 443 10.54 19.63 -8.81
N ARG A 444 9.31 19.12 -8.73
CA ARG A 444 9.00 17.72 -9.04
C ARG A 444 9.39 17.33 -10.46
N GLU A 445 9.12 18.21 -11.42
CA GLU A 445 9.44 17.97 -12.84
C GLU A 445 10.92 18.30 -13.20
N GLY A 446 11.74 18.70 -12.23
CA GLY A 446 13.15 19.08 -12.46
C GLY A 446 13.31 20.34 -13.31
N LYS A 447 12.32 21.25 -13.32
CA LYS A 447 12.23 22.43 -14.18
C LYS A 447 12.15 23.75 -13.41
N SER A 448 12.77 23.83 -12.23
CA SER A 448 12.76 25.03 -11.38
C SER A 448 13.25 26.30 -12.08
N GLY A 449 14.10 26.15 -13.10
CA GLY A 449 14.55 27.30 -13.93
C GLY A 449 13.46 27.91 -14.83
N GLN A 450 12.28 27.30 -14.94
CA GLN A 450 11.16 27.81 -15.75
C GLN A 450 10.11 28.57 -14.91
N ARG A 451 10.46 28.95 -13.67
CA ARG A 451 9.55 29.60 -12.73
C ARG A 451 8.90 30.88 -13.33
N ASP A 452 9.69 31.78 -13.88
CA ASP A 452 9.16 33.04 -14.43
C ASP A 452 8.21 32.79 -15.61
N ALA A 453 8.52 31.80 -16.45
CA ALA A 453 7.65 31.43 -17.57
C ALA A 453 6.33 30.79 -17.05
N ALA A 454 6.37 29.98 -16.01
CA ALA A 454 5.17 29.40 -15.42
C ALA A 454 4.27 30.45 -14.75
N LEU A 455 4.85 31.39 -14.02
CA LEU A 455 4.11 32.51 -13.41
C LEU A 455 3.57 33.46 -14.46
N ALA A 456 4.28 33.72 -15.57
CA ALA A 456 3.79 34.50 -16.69
C ALA A 456 2.57 33.84 -17.37
N ILE A 457 2.57 32.53 -17.49
CA ILE A 457 1.39 31.77 -17.98
C ILE A 457 0.20 31.97 -17.04
N LYS A 458 0.39 31.81 -15.73
CA LYS A 458 -0.64 32.09 -14.74
C LYS A 458 -1.20 33.51 -14.87
N GLN A 459 -0.34 34.51 -14.92
CA GLN A 459 -0.77 35.89 -15.04
C GLN A 459 -1.52 36.14 -16.36
N THR A 460 -1.02 35.64 -17.49
CA THR A 460 -1.69 35.77 -18.79
C THR A 460 -3.10 35.15 -18.76
N ALA A 461 -3.24 33.98 -18.14
CA ALA A 461 -4.54 33.32 -18.00
C ALA A 461 -5.53 34.12 -17.13
N ILE A 462 -5.03 34.75 -16.05
CA ILE A 462 -5.81 35.68 -15.22
C ILE A 462 -6.24 36.90 -16.04
N ASP A 463 -5.33 37.53 -16.76
CA ASP A 463 -5.60 38.73 -17.58
C ASP A 463 -6.66 38.43 -18.67
N GLU A 464 -6.57 37.27 -19.30
CA GLU A 464 -7.57 36.82 -20.28
C GLU A 464 -8.93 36.52 -19.63
N SER A 465 -8.93 35.96 -18.40
CA SER A 465 -10.16 35.75 -17.62
C SER A 465 -10.82 37.11 -17.25
N VAL A 466 -10.03 38.08 -16.84
CA VAL A 466 -10.52 39.43 -16.55
C VAL A 466 -11.11 40.13 -17.81
N LYS A 467 -10.49 39.96 -18.96
CA LYS A 467 -11.05 40.47 -20.25
C LYS A 467 -12.42 39.84 -20.57
N ARG A 468 -12.67 38.61 -20.10
CA ARG A 468 -13.97 37.91 -20.22
C ARG A 468 -15.00 38.38 -19.16
N GLY A 469 -14.64 39.31 -18.27
CA GLY A 469 -15.52 39.91 -17.26
C GLY A 469 -15.48 39.20 -15.88
N ASN A 470 -14.52 38.30 -15.66
CA ASN A 470 -14.36 37.63 -14.36
C ASN A 470 -13.51 38.52 -13.40
N ALA A 471 -13.62 38.26 -12.10
CA ALA A 471 -12.82 38.94 -11.10
C ALA A 471 -11.33 38.55 -11.20
N PRO A 472 -10.39 39.49 -10.87
CA PRO A 472 -8.94 39.21 -10.98
C PRO A 472 -8.44 38.08 -10.07
N ASP A 473 -9.16 37.77 -9.01
CA ASP A 473 -8.89 36.72 -8.03
C ASP A 473 -9.66 35.43 -8.32
N ASP A 474 -10.43 35.38 -9.42
CA ASP A 474 -11.17 34.17 -9.83
C ASP A 474 -10.29 33.18 -10.60
N LEU A 475 -9.50 32.41 -9.85
CA LEU A 475 -8.65 31.37 -10.42
C LEU A 475 -9.44 30.14 -10.92
N LYS A 476 -10.70 29.98 -10.52
CA LYS A 476 -11.59 28.94 -11.03
C LYS A 476 -11.87 29.14 -12.52
N SER A 477 -12.15 30.38 -12.93
CA SER A 477 -12.39 30.75 -14.33
C SER A 477 -11.11 30.76 -15.17
N ALA A 478 -9.95 31.03 -14.58
CA ALA A 478 -8.64 31.02 -15.25
C ALA A 478 -7.98 29.61 -15.29
N GLY A 479 -8.44 28.67 -14.46
CA GLY A 479 -7.78 27.39 -14.21
C GLY A 479 -7.56 26.52 -15.44
N GLY A 480 -8.47 26.54 -16.42
CA GLY A 480 -8.34 25.81 -17.68
C GLY A 480 -7.17 26.28 -18.55
N ASP A 481 -6.99 27.60 -18.63
CA ASP A 481 -5.92 28.23 -19.40
C ASP A 481 -4.57 28.04 -18.69
N ILE A 482 -4.54 28.14 -17.34
CA ILE A 482 -3.34 27.85 -16.52
C ILE A 482 -2.92 26.37 -16.74
N TYR A 483 -3.84 25.42 -16.60
CA TYR A 483 -3.57 24.00 -16.82
C TYR A 483 -2.97 23.75 -18.21
N THR A 484 -3.60 24.26 -19.24
CA THR A 484 -3.17 24.05 -20.62
C THR A 484 -1.78 24.64 -20.87
N GLY A 485 -1.52 25.83 -20.35
CA GLY A 485 -0.23 26.50 -20.45
C GLY A 485 0.88 25.76 -19.72
N LEU A 486 0.65 25.36 -18.46
CA LEU A 486 1.62 24.61 -17.65
C LEU A 486 1.89 23.22 -18.25
N LYS A 487 0.86 22.53 -18.72
CA LYS A 487 1.00 21.23 -19.39
C LYS A 487 1.90 21.32 -20.61
N LYS A 488 1.74 22.35 -21.44
CA LYS A 488 2.57 22.61 -22.62
C LYS A 488 4.00 23.00 -22.24
N LEU A 489 4.17 23.94 -21.32
CA LEU A 489 5.49 24.41 -20.86
C LEU A 489 6.32 23.27 -20.29
N LEU A 490 5.69 22.44 -19.44
CA LEU A 490 6.38 21.38 -18.72
C LEU A 490 6.35 20.03 -19.46
N GLY A 491 5.67 19.92 -20.59
CA GLY A 491 5.57 18.67 -21.36
C GLY A 491 4.95 17.54 -20.53
N LEU A 492 3.91 17.83 -19.74
CA LEU A 492 3.32 16.85 -18.83
C LEU A 492 2.50 15.81 -19.59
N HIS A 493 2.81 14.55 -19.41
CA HIS A 493 2.11 13.43 -20.05
C HIS A 493 1.19 12.64 -19.09
N ARG A 494 1.46 12.70 -17.77
CA ARG A 494 0.73 11.98 -16.71
C ARG A 494 0.20 12.93 -15.65
N CYS A 495 -0.59 13.90 -16.07
CA CYS A 495 -1.08 14.98 -15.19
C CYS A 495 -2.61 15.11 -15.14
N GLY A 496 -3.33 14.07 -15.60
CA GLY A 496 -4.78 14.14 -15.81
C GLY A 496 -5.14 14.70 -17.18
N ASN A 497 -6.36 14.40 -17.64
CA ASN A 497 -6.87 14.82 -18.96
C ASN A 497 -7.84 15.99 -18.89
N THR A 498 -8.22 16.42 -17.70
CA THR A 498 -9.06 17.59 -17.42
C THR A 498 -8.41 18.51 -16.40
N THR A 499 -8.87 19.74 -16.30
CA THR A 499 -8.40 20.70 -15.31
C THR A 499 -8.64 20.19 -13.88
N GLU A 500 -9.79 19.57 -13.64
CA GLU A 500 -10.15 18.99 -12.35
C GLU A 500 -9.22 17.83 -11.97
N ALA A 501 -8.96 16.93 -12.92
CA ALA A 501 -8.02 15.82 -12.69
C ALA A 501 -6.59 16.32 -12.44
N PHE A 502 -6.16 17.36 -13.16
CA PHE A 502 -4.86 18.00 -12.93
C PHE A 502 -4.77 18.60 -11.52
N MET A 503 -5.76 19.37 -11.11
CA MET A 503 -5.78 19.98 -9.78
C MET A 503 -5.82 18.91 -8.67
N ARG A 504 -6.70 17.93 -8.80
CA ARG A 504 -6.89 16.89 -7.79
C ARG A 504 -5.72 15.90 -7.71
N ASP A 505 -5.23 15.41 -8.87
CA ASP A 505 -4.29 14.29 -8.93
C ASP A 505 -2.82 14.73 -9.08
N THR A 506 -2.59 15.99 -9.51
CA THR A 506 -1.25 16.51 -9.74
C THR A 506 -0.86 17.61 -8.76
N LEU A 507 -1.72 18.62 -8.53
CA LEU A 507 -1.39 19.75 -7.66
C LEU A 507 -1.67 19.47 -6.19
N ALA A 508 -2.85 18.96 -5.85
CA ALA A 508 -3.22 18.70 -4.45
C ALA A 508 -2.21 17.82 -3.70
N PRO A 509 -1.65 16.74 -4.30
CA PRO A 509 -0.62 15.92 -3.63
C PRO A 509 0.72 16.62 -3.38
N LEU A 510 0.98 17.75 -4.06
CA LEU A 510 2.20 18.52 -3.84
C LEU A 510 2.14 19.39 -2.57
N ILE A 511 0.94 19.67 -2.08
CA ILE A 511 0.73 20.53 -0.92
C ILE A 511 1.06 19.75 0.35
N THR A 512 2.26 20.02 0.89
CA THR A 512 2.78 19.37 2.09
C THR A 512 2.57 20.22 3.35
N PRO A 513 2.59 19.65 4.57
CA PRO A 513 2.35 20.37 5.83
C PRO A 513 3.29 21.56 6.10
N THR A 514 4.44 21.64 5.45
CA THR A 514 5.43 22.71 5.62
C THR A 514 5.22 23.88 4.66
N MET A 515 4.33 23.75 3.67
CA MET A 515 4.11 24.78 2.64
C MET A 515 3.23 25.91 3.17
N PRO A 516 3.47 27.14 2.72
CA PRO A 516 2.62 28.29 3.06
C PRO A 516 1.14 28.06 2.74
N THR A 517 0.84 27.47 1.57
CA THR A 517 -0.51 27.13 1.15
C THR A 517 -1.19 26.15 2.12
N TYR A 518 -0.50 25.10 2.56
CA TYR A 518 -1.05 24.17 3.55
C TYR A 518 -1.37 24.86 4.87
N LEU A 519 -0.44 25.67 5.38
CA LEU A 519 -0.59 26.41 6.63
C LEU A 519 -1.75 27.40 6.56
N ALA A 520 -1.90 28.10 5.43
CA ALA A 520 -3.02 28.99 5.18
C ALA A 520 -4.36 28.24 5.17
N MET A 521 -4.44 27.08 4.48
CA MET A 521 -5.64 26.25 4.48
C MET A 521 -5.94 25.67 5.88
N LYS A 522 -4.90 25.22 6.60
CA LYS A 522 -5.04 24.72 7.96
C LYS A 522 -5.66 25.78 8.88
N THR A 523 -5.10 26.97 8.89
CA THR A 523 -5.60 28.09 9.71
C THR A 523 -7.01 28.51 9.30
N ALA A 524 -7.28 28.54 7.99
CA ALA A 524 -8.59 28.96 7.47
C ALA A 524 -9.70 27.95 7.79
N ILE A 525 -9.38 26.64 7.87
CA ILE A 525 -10.37 25.58 7.96
C ILE A 525 -10.22 24.81 9.27
N LEU A 526 -9.08 24.10 9.49
CA LEU A 526 -8.95 23.17 10.62
C LEU A 526 -8.93 23.87 11.97
N ASP A 527 -8.27 25.02 12.08
CA ASP A 527 -8.18 25.77 13.34
C ASP A 527 -9.51 26.47 13.70
N LYS A 528 -10.49 26.49 12.77
CA LYS A 528 -11.87 26.99 12.98
C LYS A 528 -12.88 25.90 13.26
N LEU A 529 -12.48 24.62 13.19
CA LEU A 529 -13.39 23.50 13.49
C LEU A 529 -13.69 23.42 14.99
N PRO A 530 -14.93 23.02 15.38
CA PRO A 530 -15.36 22.97 16.77
C PRO A 530 -14.69 21.86 17.60
#